data_4549596a0ecaf848b6f52f404dfc455a
#
_entry.id   4549596a0ecaf848b6f52f404dfc455a
#
_cell.length_a   1.000
_cell.length_b   1.000
_cell.length_c   1.000
_cell.angle_alpha   90.00
_cell.angle_beta   90.00
_cell.angle_gamma   90.00
#
_symmetry.space_group_name_H-M   'P 1'
#
loop_
_entity.id
_entity.type
_entity.pdbx_description
1 polymer ?
#
loop_
_entity_poly.entity_id
_entity_poly.type
_entity_poly.pdbx_seq_one_letter_code
_entity_poly.pdbx_strand_id
1 'polypeptide(L)'
;EPYYFYLEKGKHTMTLEGIRTYGVFHSFTFKNYDELVSYDSIKPTDDQLQNTPALSSKNEELGTNTIFLQAEESAYKTASTLYATYDRTTYMTNPNHPTKQRYNTIGQATWSKATQAITYKFKVENDGYYRFNFKARQNQMRGFFSNRRIYIDGKVPCKELDDVKFIYSPDWYNLTPQDENGNDIYVYLTAGEEHELTLEAIPGSIGEVMQRLDDLVLELNQYYRRILMITGPDPDEYKDYFVERKIPGIQDAFRRIVDSLRAEKASIESLTKKGSEAAALETMCIYLERCIKSPEDIPIMASSIKDSISSISAWMRDYRGQPLELDYIEVATCHEDFASPYGNFFGELAFGFNAFIGSFFEDYTNLSDSSATSLDVWVSLARDQATVVKNLVDNKFNSNPDYNGTQASVNLVQGSVLEATLAGKGPEIALFIGGDFPIQLAARGLLVDMTQFKDYEAVTKRFAKDAMTLYEYNDGVSTGVYGLPVSQTFPMLFYRTDVLEELGYENPPETWDQLTDMLPTLQRKYLDVGLILPQNVSSNTFDSGNTFIMLMLQTGQDIYNEDLYTTDYNSMKTTDIKNVNLTNFMTQDSIRVFEQWTKFYTVFSFDQTFDAFSRFRTGEMP
;
A
#
# COMPACT_ATOMS: atom_id res chain seq x y z
N GLU A 1 9.90 -15.26 -4.71
CA GLU A 1 10.90 -16.34 -4.53
C GLU A 1 11.18 -17.03 -5.86
N PRO A 2 12.40 -17.61 -6.07
CA PRO A 2 12.70 -18.36 -7.27
C PRO A 2 11.92 -19.69 -7.28
N TYR A 3 11.47 -20.10 -8.46
CA TYR A 3 10.88 -21.42 -8.66
C TYR A 3 12.00 -22.41 -9.01
N TYR A 4 11.99 -23.58 -8.39
CA TYR A 4 12.97 -24.63 -8.60
C TYR A 4 12.44 -25.72 -9.51
N PHE A 5 13.19 -26.04 -10.56
CA PHE A 5 12.87 -27.10 -11.50
C PHE A 5 14.07 -28.00 -11.68
N TYR A 6 13.87 -29.32 -11.54
CA TYR A 6 14.88 -30.27 -11.96
C TYR A 6 14.82 -30.46 -13.48
N LEU A 7 15.91 -30.14 -14.14
CA LEU A 7 16.03 -30.28 -15.59
C LEU A 7 17.20 -31.24 -15.90
N GLU A 8 16.90 -32.31 -16.62
CA GLU A 8 17.95 -33.22 -17.14
C GLU A 8 18.75 -32.51 -18.23
N LYS A 9 19.94 -33.04 -18.56
CA LYS A 9 20.74 -32.49 -19.65
C LYS A 9 20.01 -32.67 -20.98
N GLY A 10 19.62 -31.57 -21.64
CA GLY A 10 18.92 -31.63 -22.91
C GLY A 10 18.24 -30.32 -23.28
N LYS A 11 17.37 -30.41 -24.29
CA LYS A 11 16.52 -29.30 -24.73
C LYS A 11 15.19 -29.38 -23.98
N HIS A 12 14.83 -28.32 -23.30
CA HIS A 12 13.58 -28.18 -22.55
C HIS A 12 12.72 -27.07 -23.14
N THR A 13 11.42 -27.19 -22.95
CA THR A 13 10.44 -26.15 -23.30
C THR A 13 9.73 -25.73 -22.03
N MET A 14 9.72 -24.42 -21.76
CA MET A 14 8.96 -23.84 -20.68
C MET A 14 7.77 -23.09 -21.30
N THR A 15 6.57 -23.39 -20.85
CA THR A 15 5.34 -22.70 -21.23
C THR A 15 4.84 -21.92 -20.04
N LEU A 16 4.49 -20.67 -20.26
CA LEU A 16 3.84 -19.80 -19.30
C LEU A 16 2.42 -19.55 -19.74
N GLU A 17 1.47 -19.88 -18.91
CA GLU A 17 0.06 -19.67 -19.16
C GLU A 17 -0.48 -18.67 -18.14
N GLY A 18 -1.12 -17.60 -18.64
CA GLY A 18 -1.81 -16.63 -17.79
C GLY A 18 -3.18 -17.17 -17.39
N ILE A 19 -3.33 -17.60 -16.13
CA ILE A 19 -4.58 -18.20 -15.63
C ILE A 19 -5.52 -17.16 -15.02
N ARG A 20 -4.98 -16.10 -14.41
CA ARG A 20 -5.77 -15.14 -13.62
C ARG A 20 -5.65 -13.69 -14.10
N THR A 21 -4.47 -13.29 -14.55
CA THR A 21 -4.18 -11.89 -14.93
C THR A 21 -3.22 -11.85 -16.11
N TYR A 22 -3.30 -10.78 -16.87
CA TYR A 22 -2.28 -10.49 -17.87
C TYR A 22 -1.00 -10.05 -17.17
N GLY A 23 0.13 -10.57 -17.64
CA GLY A 23 1.45 -10.22 -17.14
C GLY A 23 2.36 -9.73 -18.26
N VAL A 24 3.19 -8.74 -17.96
CA VAL A 24 4.28 -8.32 -18.85
C VAL A 24 5.58 -8.79 -18.23
N PHE A 25 6.32 -9.62 -18.95
CA PHE A 25 7.60 -10.13 -18.50
C PHE A 25 8.73 -9.34 -19.15
N HIS A 26 9.60 -8.78 -18.34
CA HIS A 26 10.78 -8.07 -18.82
C HIS A 26 11.94 -9.04 -19.12
N SER A 27 12.17 -10.01 -18.24
CA SER A 27 13.25 -10.98 -18.39
C SER A 27 12.99 -12.25 -17.59
N PHE A 28 13.64 -13.34 -18.00
CA PHE A 28 13.73 -14.59 -17.26
C PHE A 28 15.19 -14.88 -16.99
N THR A 29 15.51 -15.16 -15.75
CA THR A 29 16.86 -15.53 -15.34
C THR A 29 16.86 -16.95 -14.83
N PHE A 30 17.65 -17.83 -15.43
CA PHE A 30 17.89 -19.17 -14.97
C PHE A 30 19.25 -19.19 -14.26
N LYS A 31 19.26 -19.71 -13.04
CA LYS A 31 20.47 -19.91 -12.25
C LYS A 31 20.56 -21.37 -11.82
N ASN A 32 21.77 -21.88 -11.66
CA ASN A 32 21.92 -23.13 -10.96
C ASN A 32 21.44 -22.97 -9.51
N TYR A 33 20.82 -24.01 -8.97
CA TYR A 33 20.47 -24.05 -7.56
C TYR A 33 21.76 -24.21 -6.76
N ASP A 34 22.12 -23.18 -6.02
CA ASP A 34 23.16 -23.25 -5.00
C ASP A 34 22.45 -23.49 -3.67
N GLU A 35 22.54 -24.73 -3.17
CA GLU A 35 22.00 -25.07 -1.86
C GLU A 35 22.76 -24.29 -0.80
N LEU A 36 22.02 -23.51 0.01
CA LEU A 36 22.63 -22.79 1.12
C LEU A 36 23.12 -23.80 2.16
N VAL A 37 24.36 -23.65 2.52
CA VAL A 37 24.98 -24.49 3.57
C VAL A 37 24.40 -24.12 4.93
N SER A 38 24.19 -25.14 5.79
CA SER A 38 23.85 -24.86 7.19
C SER A 38 25.04 -24.24 7.91
N TYR A 39 24.76 -23.35 8.85
CA TYR A 39 25.78 -22.69 9.68
C TYR A 39 26.68 -23.72 10.41
N ASP A 40 26.12 -24.84 10.87
CA ASP A 40 26.88 -25.90 11.53
C ASP A 40 28.05 -26.45 10.69
N SER A 41 27.96 -26.35 9.36
CA SER A 41 29.03 -26.81 8.46
C SER A 41 30.15 -25.79 8.23
N ILE A 42 29.90 -24.53 8.53
CA ILE A 42 30.82 -23.41 8.29
C ILE A 42 31.16 -22.61 9.56
N LYS A 43 30.57 -22.99 10.69
CA LYS A 43 30.77 -22.27 11.93
C LYS A 43 32.22 -22.31 12.38
N PRO A 44 32.78 -21.19 12.87
CA PRO A 44 34.13 -21.15 13.39
C PRO A 44 34.28 -22.00 14.65
N THR A 45 35.49 -22.48 14.89
CA THR A 45 35.85 -23.11 16.16
C THR A 45 36.06 -22.03 17.23
N ASP A 46 35.99 -22.41 18.52
CA ASP A 46 36.21 -21.46 19.62
C ASP A 46 37.61 -20.82 19.52
N ASP A 47 38.62 -21.57 19.10
CA ASP A 47 39.98 -21.04 18.88
C ASP A 47 39.99 -19.95 17.77
N GLN A 48 39.25 -20.15 16.69
CA GLN A 48 39.15 -19.15 15.62
C GLN A 48 38.43 -17.91 16.08
N LEU A 49 37.39 -18.02 16.89
CA LEU A 49 36.68 -16.88 17.48
C LEU A 49 37.61 -16.12 18.42
N GLN A 50 38.30 -16.81 19.33
CA GLN A 50 39.20 -16.17 20.29
C GLN A 50 40.45 -15.54 19.64
N ASN A 51 40.90 -16.05 18.49
CA ASN A 51 41.99 -15.47 17.72
C ASN A 51 41.58 -14.24 16.90
N THR A 52 40.30 -13.94 16.74
CA THR A 52 39.83 -12.67 16.15
C THR A 52 40.17 -11.55 17.13
N PRO A 53 40.90 -10.50 16.73
CA PRO A 53 41.21 -9.42 17.64
C PRO A 53 39.96 -8.65 18.08
N ALA A 54 39.97 -8.20 19.34
CA ALA A 54 38.96 -7.29 19.84
C ALA A 54 39.00 -5.95 19.08
N LEU A 55 37.83 -5.29 18.96
CA LEU A 55 37.71 -3.97 18.34
C LEU A 55 38.39 -2.90 19.24
N SER A 56 39.18 -2.06 18.62
CA SER A 56 39.89 -0.97 19.31
C SER A 56 39.08 0.32 19.40
N SER A 57 38.18 0.52 18.44
CA SER A 57 37.38 1.73 18.32
C SER A 57 36.21 1.70 19.28
N LYS A 58 36.12 2.71 20.16
CA LYS A 58 34.94 2.90 21.04
C LYS A 58 33.89 3.73 20.35
N ASN A 59 32.68 3.24 20.29
CA ASN A 59 31.53 4.05 19.93
C ASN A 59 31.17 4.98 21.10
N GLU A 60 31.37 6.29 20.92
CA GLU A 60 31.09 7.27 21.97
C GLU A 60 29.58 7.40 22.26
N GLU A 61 28.71 7.14 21.28
CA GLU A 61 27.26 7.28 21.42
C GLU A 61 26.65 6.14 22.26
N LEU A 62 27.06 4.91 22.02
CA LEU A 62 26.57 3.74 22.77
C LEU A 62 27.46 3.37 23.96
N GLY A 63 28.70 3.84 24.00
CA GLY A 63 29.68 3.48 25.02
C GLY A 63 30.26 2.06 24.89
N THR A 64 29.99 1.37 23.78
CA THR A 64 30.45 0.03 23.43
C THR A 64 31.65 0.08 22.46
N ASN A 65 32.41 -1.00 22.38
CA ASN A 65 33.47 -1.14 21.37
C ASN A 65 32.93 -1.90 20.14
N THR A 66 31.84 -1.42 19.54
CA THR A 66 31.17 -2.04 18.40
C THR A 66 31.26 -1.13 17.19
N ILE A 67 31.27 -1.71 15.98
CA ILE A 67 31.06 -0.94 14.75
C ILE A 67 29.56 -0.63 14.68
N PHE A 68 29.25 0.65 14.54
CA PHE A 68 27.90 1.16 14.64
C PHE A 68 27.42 1.70 13.29
N LEU A 69 26.23 1.29 12.88
CA LEU A 69 25.59 1.71 11.64
C LEU A 69 24.22 2.29 11.97
N GLN A 70 24.04 3.57 11.71
CA GLN A 70 22.75 4.24 11.82
C GLN A 70 21.79 3.69 10.76
N ALA A 71 20.60 3.29 11.18
CA ALA A 71 19.67 2.66 10.25
C ALA A 71 19.10 3.61 9.21
N GLU A 72 18.96 4.89 9.53
CA GLU A 72 18.53 5.93 8.61
C GLU A 72 19.60 6.31 7.58
N GLU A 73 20.89 6.03 7.84
CA GLU A 73 22.03 6.34 6.98
C GLU A 73 22.38 5.19 6.01
N SER A 74 21.37 4.63 5.37
CA SER A 74 21.56 3.53 4.42
C SER A 74 22.27 3.97 3.14
N ALA A 75 23.17 3.13 2.61
CA ALA A 75 23.88 3.39 1.35
C ALA A 75 22.96 3.26 0.14
N TYR A 76 22.13 2.21 0.11
CA TYR A 76 21.18 1.93 -0.98
C TYR A 76 19.83 1.45 -0.46
N LYS A 77 18.79 1.78 -1.20
CA LYS A 77 17.41 1.35 -0.96
C LYS A 77 16.75 0.96 -2.29
N THR A 78 16.07 -0.17 -2.33
CA THR A 78 15.43 -0.66 -3.56
C THR A 78 14.15 0.10 -3.93
N ALA A 79 13.55 0.83 -2.99
CA ALA A 79 12.33 1.59 -3.22
C ALA A 79 12.44 3.02 -2.67
N SER A 80 11.93 3.99 -3.42
CA SER A 80 11.90 5.40 -2.99
C SER A 80 10.97 5.65 -1.81
N THR A 81 10.05 4.72 -1.55
CA THR A 81 9.15 4.74 -0.39
C THR A 81 9.81 4.32 0.92
N LEU A 82 11.01 3.76 0.87
CA LEU A 82 11.85 3.50 2.04
C LEU A 82 12.56 4.78 2.44
N TYR A 83 12.04 5.49 3.41
CA TYR A 83 12.62 6.73 3.92
C TYR A 83 12.83 6.67 5.44
N ALA A 84 13.77 7.47 5.91
CA ALA A 84 14.02 7.64 7.32
C ALA A 84 12.80 8.23 8.03
N THR A 85 12.54 7.74 9.22
CA THR A 85 11.47 8.21 10.11
C THR A 85 12.06 8.62 11.45
N TYR A 86 11.22 9.11 12.35
CA TYR A 86 11.65 9.47 13.68
C TYR A 86 10.82 8.75 14.73
N ASP A 87 11.48 8.28 15.77
CA ASP A 87 10.84 7.77 16.98
C ASP A 87 11.31 8.57 18.19
N ARG A 88 10.37 8.99 19.04
CA ARG A 88 10.61 9.72 20.28
C ARG A 88 9.89 9.03 21.44
N THR A 89 9.56 7.76 21.32
CA THR A 89 8.87 7.01 22.36
C THR A 89 9.78 6.67 23.53
N THR A 90 11.09 6.63 23.29
CA THR A 90 12.13 6.36 24.31
C THR A 90 13.38 7.19 24.05
N TYR A 91 14.16 7.43 25.10
CA TYR A 91 15.45 8.08 24.97
C TYR A 91 16.55 7.14 24.44
N MET A 92 16.24 5.87 24.30
CA MET A 92 17.20 4.85 23.84
C MET A 92 17.34 4.74 22.33
N THR A 93 16.45 5.38 21.56
CA THR A 93 16.64 5.49 20.09
C THR A 93 17.80 6.43 19.77
N ASN A 94 18.57 6.14 18.73
CA ASN A 94 19.77 6.90 18.41
C ASN A 94 19.72 7.43 16.94
N PRO A 95 19.96 8.75 16.70
CA PRO A 95 20.11 9.82 17.68
C PRO A 95 18.77 10.21 18.35
N ASN A 96 18.82 10.62 19.60
CA ASN A 96 17.63 11.12 20.29
C ASN A 96 17.77 12.60 20.67
N HIS A 97 16.62 13.26 20.83
CA HIS A 97 16.54 14.59 21.40
C HIS A 97 15.16 14.79 22.05
N PRO A 98 15.08 15.31 23.29
CA PRO A 98 13.80 15.41 23.99
C PRO A 98 12.80 16.37 23.31
N THR A 99 13.29 17.40 22.64
CA THR A 99 12.47 18.47 22.03
C THR A 99 12.51 18.48 20.51
N LYS A 100 13.65 18.20 19.88
CA LYS A 100 13.81 18.25 18.43
C LYS A 100 13.49 16.91 17.78
N GLN A 101 12.83 16.96 16.64
CA GLN A 101 12.66 15.78 15.80
C GLN A 101 13.97 15.49 15.06
N ARG A 102 14.43 14.24 15.16
CA ARG A 102 15.59 13.76 14.41
C ARG A 102 15.23 12.45 13.74
N TYR A 103 15.67 12.28 12.53
CA TYR A 103 15.60 10.97 11.88
C TYR A 103 16.54 10.04 12.63
N ASN A 104 15.99 8.95 13.12
CA ASN A 104 16.72 7.97 13.91
C ASN A 104 16.23 6.54 13.67
N THR A 105 15.29 6.35 12.76
CA THR A 105 14.79 5.03 12.41
C THR A 105 14.50 4.93 10.92
N ILE A 106 14.40 3.71 10.40
CA ILE A 106 13.93 3.43 9.05
C ILE A 106 12.96 2.26 9.06
N GLY A 107 11.92 2.32 8.24
CA GLY A 107 11.03 1.18 8.02
C GLY A 107 9.61 1.40 8.47
N GLN A 108 9.12 0.61 9.43
CA GLN A 108 7.70 0.45 9.77
C GLN A 108 6.87 -0.02 8.56
N ALA A 109 5.73 0.64 8.29
CA ALA A 109 4.85 0.34 7.16
C ALA A 109 5.52 0.59 5.80
N THR A 110 6.54 1.44 5.73
CA THR A 110 7.26 1.76 4.48
C THR A 110 8.18 0.63 4.03
N TRP A 111 8.60 -0.24 4.95
CA TRP A 111 9.44 -1.41 4.69
C TRP A 111 8.68 -2.71 4.98
N SER A 112 7.63 -2.95 4.23
CA SER A 112 6.70 -4.05 4.46
C SER A 112 6.49 -4.96 3.26
N LYS A 113 6.90 -4.54 2.06
CA LYS A 113 6.67 -5.31 0.84
C LYS A 113 7.84 -6.24 0.56
N ALA A 114 7.54 -7.46 0.12
CA ALA A 114 8.55 -8.41 -0.34
C ALA A 114 9.46 -7.77 -1.41
N THR A 115 10.73 -8.14 -1.40
CA THR A 115 11.82 -7.62 -2.25
C THR A 115 12.30 -6.21 -1.94
N GLN A 116 11.67 -5.50 -0.98
CA GLN A 116 12.24 -4.25 -0.50
C GLN A 116 13.49 -4.54 0.34
N ALA A 117 14.61 -3.93 -0.04
CA ALA A 117 15.88 -4.13 0.62
C ALA A 117 16.58 -2.81 0.97
N ILE A 118 17.33 -2.84 2.04
CA ILE A 118 18.16 -1.75 2.53
C ILE A 118 19.59 -2.26 2.67
N THR A 119 20.57 -1.52 2.14
CA THR A 119 21.99 -1.88 2.16
C THR A 119 22.79 -0.85 2.92
N TYR A 120 23.64 -1.32 3.82
CA TYR A 120 24.59 -0.55 4.60
C TYR A 120 26.01 -0.91 4.19
N LYS A 121 26.91 0.08 4.21
CA LYS A 121 28.34 -0.10 3.95
C LYS A 121 29.13 0.13 5.22
N PHE A 122 30.10 -0.73 5.47
CA PHE A 122 30.95 -0.62 6.64
C PHE A 122 32.34 -1.21 6.38
N LYS A 123 33.25 -0.98 7.30
CA LYS A 123 34.60 -1.54 7.27
C LYS A 123 34.94 -2.15 8.61
N VAL A 124 35.69 -3.24 8.59
CA VAL A 124 36.21 -3.88 9.79
C VAL A 124 37.67 -3.54 10.01
N GLU A 125 38.11 -3.52 11.28
CA GLU A 125 39.46 -3.16 11.65
C GLU A 125 40.46 -4.29 11.39
N ASN A 126 40.05 -5.53 11.62
CA ASN A 126 40.88 -6.73 11.56
C ASN A 126 40.17 -7.82 10.75
N ASP A 127 40.96 -8.72 10.14
CA ASP A 127 40.42 -9.95 9.59
C ASP A 127 39.89 -10.84 10.71
N GLY A 128 38.71 -11.39 10.55
CA GLY A 128 38.16 -12.27 11.58
C GLY A 128 36.66 -12.52 11.48
N TYR A 129 36.12 -13.07 12.54
CA TYR A 129 34.72 -13.47 12.65
C TYR A 129 33.90 -12.45 13.39
N TYR A 130 32.84 -11.96 12.75
CA TYR A 130 31.95 -10.91 13.23
C TYR A 130 30.51 -11.38 13.32
N ARG A 131 29.80 -10.90 14.33
CA ARG A 131 28.36 -11.09 14.51
C ARG A 131 27.62 -9.76 14.43
N PHE A 132 26.35 -9.81 14.05
CA PHE A 132 25.51 -8.65 13.83
C PHE A 132 24.39 -8.61 14.87
N ASN A 133 24.14 -7.43 15.39
CA ASN A 133 22.98 -7.16 16.26
C ASN A 133 22.12 -6.08 15.64
N PHE A 134 20.83 -6.33 15.58
CA PHE A 134 19.84 -5.43 15.01
C PHE A 134 18.95 -4.90 16.14
N LYS A 135 19.02 -3.61 16.42
CA LYS A 135 18.02 -2.99 17.28
C LYS A 135 16.79 -2.68 16.47
N ALA A 136 15.76 -3.47 16.71
CA ALA A 136 14.56 -3.53 15.89
C ALA A 136 13.28 -3.41 16.72
N ARG A 137 12.20 -3.04 16.03
CA ARG A 137 10.84 -3.07 16.56
C ARG A 137 9.88 -3.56 15.49
N GLN A 138 9.02 -4.52 15.85
CA GLN A 138 7.93 -4.97 15.01
C GLN A 138 6.63 -4.90 15.82
N ASN A 139 5.91 -3.79 15.74
CA ASN A 139 4.73 -3.50 16.56
C ASN A 139 3.40 -3.54 15.80
N GLN A 140 3.41 -4.00 14.53
CA GLN A 140 2.22 -4.00 13.67
C GLN A 140 1.56 -5.38 13.54
N MET A 141 2.36 -6.46 13.51
CA MET A 141 1.85 -7.82 13.31
C MET A 141 1.83 -8.58 14.64
N ARG A 142 0.84 -8.27 15.48
CA ARG A 142 0.71 -8.89 16.79
C ARG A 142 0.57 -10.41 16.68
N GLY A 143 1.40 -11.15 17.44
CA GLY A 143 1.40 -12.62 17.43
C GLY A 143 2.15 -13.26 16.26
N PHE A 144 2.73 -12.44 15.36
CA PHE A 144 3.50 -12.88 14.21
C PHE A 144 4.93 -12.32 14.23
N PHE A 145 5.63 -12.52 13.13
CA PHE A 145 7.00 -12.06 12.92
C PHE A 145 7.14 -11.49 11.50
N SER A 146 8.17 -10.68 11.31
CA SER A 146 8.60 -10.20 10.00
C SER A 146 9.91 -10.86 9.60
N ASN A 147 10.02 -11.28 8.36
CA ASN A 147 11.18 -12.01 7.86
C ASN A 147 12.13 -11.10 7.12
N ARG A 148 13.42 -11.32 7.31
CA ARG A 148 14.50 -10.68 6.53
C ARG A 148 15.51 -11.72 6.09
N ARG A 149 15.89 -11.63 4.82
CA ARG A 149 17.05 -12.30 4.28
C ARG A 149 18.25 -11.38 4.44
N ILE A 150 19.33 -11.89 4.97
CA ILE A 150 20.55 -11.13 5.23
C ILE A 150 21.61 -11.53 4.23
N TYR A 151 22.10 -10.55 3.47
CA TYR A 151 23.22 -10.71 2.58
C TYR A 151 24.44 -9.99 3.14
N ILE A 152 25.59 -10.65 3.02
CA ILE A 152 26.91 -10.05 3.23
C ILE A 152 27.64 -10.12 1.90
N ASP A 153 28.09 -8.96 1.41
CA ASP A 153 28.78 -8.83 0.12
C ASP A 153 28.02 -9.48 -1.03
N GLY A 154 26.70 -9.30 -1.04
CA GLY A 154 25.79 -9.80 -2.07
C GLY A 154 25.46 -11.29 -2.01
N LYS A 155 25.90 -12.02 -0.96
CA LYS A 155 25.63 -13.44 -0.75
C LYS A 155 24.97 -13.70 0.60
N VAL A 156 24.09 -14.70 0.67
CA VAL A 156 23.57 -15.22 1.92
C VAL A 156 24.61 -16.21 2.48
N PRO A 157 25.21 -15.94 3.65
CA PRO A 157 26.33 -16.75 4.15
C PRO A 157 25.95 -18.18 4.52
N CYS A 158 24.75 -18.36 5.08
CA CYS A 158 24.22 -19.67 5.51
C CYS A 158 22.69 -19.68 5.49
N LYS A 159 22.12 -20.87 5.61
CA LYS A 159 20.66 -21.08 5.58
C LYS A 159 19.92 -20.30 6.67
N GLU A 160 20.52 -20.19 7.84
CA GLU A 160 19.93 -19.51 9.01
C GLU A 160 19.81 -17.97 8.80
N LEU A 161 20.58 -17.40 7.87
CA LEU A 161 20.48 -16.00 7.47
C LEU A 161 19.54 -15.76 6.28
N ASP A 162 18.99 -16.85 5.70
CA ASP A 162 18.01 -16.77 4.61
C ASP A 162 16.61 -16.38 5.08
N ASP A 163 16.23 -16.71 6.32
CA ASP A 163 14.91 -16.42 6.90
C ASP A 163 15.02 -16.01 8.38
N VAL A 164 15.56 -14.83 8.64
CA VAL A 164 15.69 -14.28 10.00
C VAL A 164 14.37 -13.67 10.44
N LYS A 165 13.86 -14.16 11.58
CA LYS A 165 12.53 -13.80 12.12
C LYS A 165 12.62 -12.70 13.17
N PHE A 166 12.05 -11.55 12.86
CA PHE A 166 11.86 -10.44 13.79
C PHE A 166 10.48 -10.58 14.44
N ILE A 167 10.45 -10.99 15.69
CA ILE A 167 9.21 -11.28 16.43
C ILE A 167 8.46 -9.99 16.77
N TYR A 168 7.13 -10.11 16.96
CA TYR A 168 6.33 -8.99 17.43
C TYR A 168 6.80 -8.52 18.81
N SER A 169 7.10 -7.23 18.89
CA SER A 169 7.37 -6.51 20.14
C SER A 169 6.85 -5.08 20.02
N PRO A 170 6.07 -4.57 20.99
CA PRO A 170 5.70 -3.14 21.02
C PRO A 170 6.91 -2.26 21.34
N ASP A 171 7.91 -2.81 22.02
CA ASP A 171 9.12 -2.12 22.47
C ASP A 171 10.32 -2.50 21.57
N TRP A 172 11.32 -1.65 21.58
CA TRP A 172 12.60 -1.90 20.93
C TRP A 172 13.31 -3.07 21.60
N TYR A 173 13.93 -3.93 20.79
CA TYR A 173 14.71 -5.06 21.26
C TYR A 173 15.92 -5.33 20.35
N ASN A 174 16.90 -6.00 20.89
CA ASN A 174 18.05 -6.49 20.14
C ASN A 174 17.77 -7.88 19.56
N LEU A 175 18.13 -8.08 18.31
CA LEU A 175 18.11 -9.38 17.66
C LEU A 175 19.50 -9.67 17.07
N THR A 176 20.17 -10.66 17.63
CA THR A 176 21.36 -11.28 17.04
C THR A 176 20.92 -12.60 16.39
N PRO A 177 21.16 -12.81 15.10
CA PRO A 177 20.86 -14.09 14.46
C PRO A 177 21.58 -15.24 15.13
N GLN A 178 20.86 -16.36 15.37
CA GLN A 178 21.36 -17.53 16.08
C GLN A 178 21.10 -18.80 15.29
N ASP A 179 21.94 -19.82 15.53
CA ASP A 179 21.72 -21.17 15.04
C ASP A 179 20.56 -21.87 15.80
N GLU A 180 20.21 -23.10 15.41
CA GLU A 180 19.15 -23.89 16.05
C GLU A 180 19.45 -24.21 17.53
N ASN A 181 20.71 -24.10 17.96
CA ASN A 181 21.16 -24.36 19.32
C ASN A 181 21.22 -23.10 20.18
N GLY A 182 20.91 -21.91 19.59
CA GLY A 182 20.95 -20.62 20.27
C GLY A 182 22.33 -19.97 20.33
N ASN A 183 23.29 -20.43 19.52
CA ASN A 183 24.60 -19.79 19.40
C ASN A 183 24.55 -18.69 18.33
N ASP A 184 25.24 -17.60 18.58
CA ASP A 184 25.31 -16.47 17.64
C ASP A 184 25.99 -16.89 16.32
N ILE A 185 25.50 -16.37 15.22
CA ILE A 185 26.06 -16.61 13.88
C ILE A 185 27.17 -15.61 13.62
N TYR A 186 28.35 -16.13 13.30
CA TYR A 186 29.53 -15.36 12.94
C TYR A 186 29.84 -15.51 11.45
N VAL A 187 30.20 -14.39 10.82
CA VAL A 187 30.61 -14.34 9.42
C VAL A 187 32.05 -13.83 9.35
N TYR A 188 32.90 -14.47 8.52
CA TYR A 188 34.27 -14.04 8.33
C TYR A 188 34.31 -12.81 7.42
N LEU A 189 34.98 -11.74 7.88
CA LEU A 189 35.17 -10.48 7.16
C LEU A 189 36.67 -10.14 7.10
N THR A 190 37.07 -9.46 6.02
CA THR A 190 38.46 -9.07 5.75
C THR A 190 38.66 -7.58 5.98
N ALA A 191 39.74 -7.21 6.65
CA ALA A 191 40.07 -5.82 6.87
C ALA A 191 40.51 -5.13 5.59
N GLY A 192 40.26 -3.82 5.51
CA GLY A 192 40.70 -2.99 4.39
C GLY A 192 39.75 -2.96 3.19
N GLU A 193 38.77 -3.83 3.15
CA GLU A 193 37.69 -3.81 2.17
C GLU A 193 36.44 -3.12 2.74
N GLU A 194 35.58 -2.62 1.86
CA GLU A 194 34.27 -2.11 2.23
C GLU A 194 33.24 -3.23 2.07
N HIS A 195 32.61 -3.63 3.16
CA HIS A 195 31.61 -4.67 3.19
C HIS A 195 30.20 -4.11 3.03
N GLU A 196 29.32 -4.88 2.43
CA GLU A 196 27.91 -4.54 2.26
C GLU A 196 27.03 -5.50 3.06
N LEU A 197 26.23 -4.95 3.98
CA LEU A 197 25.16 -5.66 4.69
C LEU A 197 23.83 -5.27 4.09
N THR A 198 23.11 -6.23 3.52
CA THR A 198 21.78 -5.99 2.94
C THR A 198 20.72 -6.81 3.67
N LEU A 199 19.64 -6.15 4.06
CA LEU A 199 18.45 -6.77 4.63
C LEU A 199 17.30 -6.65 3.63
N GLU A 200 16.82 -7.79 3.14
CA GLU A 200 15.69 -7.87 2.20
C GLU A 200 14.45 -8.40 2.92
N ALA A 201 13.32 -7.72 2.74
CA ALA A 201 12.02 -8.21 3.19
C ALA A 201 11.56 -9.39 2.33
N ILE A 202 11.30 -10.52 2.95
CA ILE A 202 10.84 -11.74 2.29
C ILE A 202 9.57 -12.28 2.96
N PRO A 203 8.71 -13.02 2.25
CA PRO A 203 7.59 -13.72 2.89
C PRO A 203 8.08 -14.83 3.83
N GLY A 204 9.25 -15.40 3.59
CA GLY A 204 9.84 -16.47 4.37
C GLY A 204 8.92 -17.71 4.47
N SER A 205 9.02 -18.40 5.57
CA SER A 205 8.27 -19.64 5.84
C SER A 205 6.75 -19.47 5.83
N ILE A 206 6.22 -18.27 6.02
CA ILE A 206 4.76 -18.00 5.95
C ILE A 206 4.25 -17.84 4.50
N GLY A 207 5.14 -17.54 3.56
CA GLY A 207 4.76 -17.25 2.16
C GLY A 207 4.05 -18.43 1.49
N GLU A 208 4.53 -19.65 1.70
CA GLU A 208 3.91 -20.87 1.15
C GLU A 208 2.52 -21.12 1.74
N VAL A 209 2.36 -20.91 3.06
CA VAL A 209 1.06 -21.03 3.74
C VAL A 209 0.06 -20.03 3.16
N MET A 210 0.49 -18.78 2.95
CA MET A 210 -0.36 -17.74 2.35
C MET A 210 -0.76 -18.06 0.91
N GLN A 211 0.14 -18.68 0.14
CA GLN A 211 -0.18 -19.10 -1.23
C GLN A 211 -1.25 -20.20 -1.25
N ARG A 212 -1.10 -21.24 -0.41
CA ARG A 212 -2.08 -22.32 -0.32
C ARG A 212 -3.43 -21.83 0.20
N LEU A 213 -3.45 -20.90 1.15
CA LEU A 213 -4.69 -20.26 1.62
C LEU A 213 -5.37 -19.43 0.51
N ASP A 214 -4.59 -18.75 -0.32
CA ASP A 214 -5.13 -17.99 -1.46
C ASP A 214 -5.86 -18.89 -2.45
N ASP A 215 -5.28 -20.06 -2.75
CA ASP A 215 -5.88 -21.05 -3.63
C ASP A 215 -7.19 -21.62 -3.04
N LEU A 216 -7.22 -21.90 -1.74
CA LEU A 216 -8.43 -22.35 -1.04
C LEU A 216 -9.52 -21.28 -1.00
N VAL A 217 -9.16 -20.03 -0.76
CA VAL A 217 -10.09 -18.89 -0.79
C VAL A 217 -10.69 -18.71 -2.18
N LEU A 218 -9.86 -18.83 -3.23
CA LEU A 218 -10.34 -18.73 -4.61
C LEU A 218 -11.34 -19.86 -4.92
N GLU A 219 -11.03 -21.09 -4.52
CA GLU A 219 -11.92 -22.23 -4.71
C GLU A 219 -13.24 -22.05 -3.94
N LEU A 220 -13.19 -21.60 -2.69
CA LEU A 220 -14.39 -21.29 -1.90
C LEU A 220 -15.27 -20.23 -2.57
N ASN A 221 -14.66 -19.17 -3.14
CA ASN A 221 -15.40 -18.16 -3.91
C ASN A 221 -16.09 -18.75 -5.13
N GLN A 222 -15.49 -19.73 -5.82
CA GLN A 222 -16.15 -20.41 -6.95
C GLN A 222 -17.38 -21.20 -6.47
N TYR A 223 -17.27 -21.94 -5.36
CA TYR A 223 -18.42 -22.64 -4.80
C TYR A 223 -19.50 -21.67 -4.32
N TYR A 224 -19.14 -20.60 -3.65
CA TYR A 224 -20.08 -19.56 -3.22
C TYR A 224 -20.88 -19.00 -4.41
N ARG A 225 -20.23 -18.62 -5.51
CA ARG A 225 -20.92 -18.14 -6.71
C ARG A 225 -21.88 -19.17 -7.30
N ARG A 226 -21.47 -20.45 -7.37
CA ARG A 226 -22.34 -21.53 -7.86
C ARG A 226 -23.57 -21.74 -6.97
N ILE A 227 -23.40 -21.61 -5.66
CA ILE A 227 -24.52 -21.65 -4.72
C ILE A 227 -25.43 -20.46 -4.95
N LEU A 228 -24.89 -19.24 -5.02
CA LEU A 228 -25.61 -17.99 -5.28
C LEU A 228 -26.45 -18.06 -6.56
N MET A 229 -25.91 -18.61 -7.65
CA MET A 229 -26.60 -18.79 -8.93
C MET A 229 -27.81 -19.75 -8.86
N ILE A 230 -27.87 -20.56 -7.82
CA ILE A 230 -28.96 -21.54 -7.60
C ILE A 230 -30.00 -21.00 -6.62
N THR A 231 -29.54 -20.33 -5.55
CA THR A 231 -30.36 -19.97 -4.39
C THR A 231 -30.83 -18.53 -4.40
N GLY A 232 -30.08 -17.66 -5.09
CA GLY A 232 -30.19 -16.22 -4.95
C GLY A 232 -29.47 -15.70 -3.70
N PRO A 233 -29.39 -14.37 -3.55
CA PRO A 233 -28.71 -13.73 -2.42
C PRO A 233 -29.45 -13.92 -1.08
N ASP A 234 -30.74 -14.14 -1.13
CA ASP A 234 -31.66 -14.23 0.02
C ASP A 234 -32.47 -15.52 -0.06
N PRO A 235 -31.85 -16.66 0.25
CA PRO A 235 -32.53 -17.96 0.11
C PRO A 235 -33.65 -18.13 1.14
N ASP A 236 -34.77 -18.71 0.70
CA ASP A 236 -35.88 -19.12 1.57
C ASP A 236 -35.44 -20.28 2.46
N GLU A 237 -35.49 -20.08 3.79
CA GLU A 237 -35.05 -21.06 4.79
C GLU A 237 -35.86 -22.37 4.76
N TYR A 238 -37.07 -22.34 4.25
CA TYR A 238 -37.96 -23.50 4.21
C TYR A 238 -37.96 -24.22 2.86
N LYS A 239 -37.20 -23.74 1.89
CA LYS A 239 -37.11 -24.29 0.55
C LYS A 239 -35.86 -25.13 0.39
N ASP A 240 -36.04 -26.39 -0.02
CA ASP A 240 -34.93 -27.21 -0.46
C ASP A 240 -34.53 -26.85 -1.90
N TYR A 241 -33.30 -26.39 -2.06
CA TYR A 241 -32.69 -26.00 -3.33
C TYR A 241 -31.96 -27.17 -4.02
N PHE A 242 -31.77 -28.31 -3.34
CA PHE A 242 -31.04 -29.49 -3.82
C PHE A 242 -29.65 -29.15 -4.34
N VAL A 243 -28.91 -28.32 -3.59
CA VAL A 243 -27.61 -27.80 -4.01
C VAL A 243 -26.61 -28.93 -4.26
N GLU A 244 -26.62 -29.97 -3.42
CA GLU A 244 -25.76 -31.16 -3.54
C GLU A 244 -25.98 -31.95 -4.84
N ARG A 245 -27.18 -31.85 -5.42
CA ARG A 245 -27.53 -32.50 -6.70
C ARG A 245 -27.16 -31.60 -7.88
N LYS A 246 -27.29 -30.29 -7.73
CA LYS A 246 -26.99 -29.30 -8.77
C LYS A 246 -25.50 -29.00 -8.89
N ILE A 247 -24.75 -29.17 -7.80
CA ILE A 247 -23.31 -29.09 -7.75
C ILE A 247 -22.75 -30.43 -7.27
N PRO A 248 -22.60 -31.41 -8.17
CA PRO A 248 -22.11 -32.74 -7.79
C PRO A 248 -20.70 -32.65 -7.19
N GLY A 249 -20.48 -33.36 -6.07
CA GLY A 249 -19.18 -33.41 -5.40
C GLY A 249 -18.88 -32.24 -4.44
N ILE A 250 -19.83 -31.31 -4.23
CA ILE A 250 -19.61 -30.15 -3.32
C ILE A 250 -19.24 -30.57 -1.90
N GLN A 251 -19.88 -31.64 -1.37
CA GLN A 251 -19.57 -32.12 -0.03
C GLN A 251 -18.16 -32.71 0.07
N ASP A 252 -17.68 -33.40 -0.96
CA ASP A 252 -16.32 -33.94 -0.99
C ASP A 252 -15.28 -32.82 -1.13
N ALA A 253 -15.61 -31.81 -1.92
CA ALA A 253 -14.80 -30.60 -2.01
C ALA A 253 -14.71 -29.88 -0.65
N PHE A 254 -15.82 -29.70 0.04
CA PHE A 254 -15.83 -29.07 1.36
C PHE A 254 -15.05 -29.88 2.40
N ARG A 255 -15.12 -31.23 2.38
CA ARG A 255 -14.26 -32.08 3.24
C ARG A 255 -12.78 -31.82 2.99
N ARG A 256 -12.37 -31.86 1.71
CA ARG A 256 -10.97 -31.60 1.34
C ARG A 256 -10.52 -30.20 1.76
N ILE A 257 -11.37 -29.18 1.56
CA ILE A 257 -11.07 -27.81 1.96
C ILE A 257 -10.93 -27.72 3.49
N VAL A 258 -11.81 -28.34 4.26
CA VAL A 258 -11.70 -28.38 5.75
C VAL A 258 -10.39 -29.02 6.19
N ASP A 259 -10.03 -30.16 5.60
CA ASP A 259 -8.77 -30.84 5.92
C ASP A 259 -7.56 -29.95 5.59
N SER A 260 -7.59 -29.29 4.45
CA SER A 260 -6.53 -28.34 4.03
C SER A 260 -6.46 -27.12 4.95
N LEU A 261 -7.60 -26.48 5.28
CA LEU A 261 -7.63 -25.33 6.19
C LEU A 261 -7.08 -25.68 7.58
N ARG A 262 -7.37 -26.89 8.09
CA ARG A 262 -6.82 -27.37 9.36
C ARG A 262 -5.32 -27.64 9.28
N ALA A 263 -4.83 -28.15 8.15
CA ALA A 263 -3.40 -28.32 7.94
C ALA A 263 -2.68 -26.98 7.92
N GLU A 264 -3.23 -25.97 7.21
CA GLU A 264 -2.64 -24.63 7.21
C GLU A 264 -2.74 -23.94 8.58
N LYS A 265 -3.84 -24.14 9.30
CA LYS A 265 -3.96 -23.71 10.70
C LYS A 265 -2.84 -24.29 11.56
N ALA A 266 -2.59 -25.60 11.48
CA ALA A 266 -1.52 -26.24 12.22
C ALA A 266 -0.12 -25.72 11.83
N SER A 267 0.09 -25.43 10.53
CA SER A 267 1.32 -24.83 10.04
C SER A 267 1.52 -23.42 10.63
N ILE A 268 0.48 -22.58 10.65
CA ILE A 268 0.52 -21.25 11.28
C ILE A 268 0.81 -21.38 12.79
N GLU A 269 0.11 -22.25 13.49
CA GLU A 269 0.31 -22.45 14.94
C GLU A 269 1.71 -22.97 15.30
N SER A 270 2.36 -23.70 14.38
CA SER A 270 3.75 -24.14 14.57
C SER A 270 4.75 -23.00 14.40
N LEU A 271 4.44 -22.04 13.54
CA LEU A 271 5.29 -20.87 13.25
C LEU A 271 5.09 -19.74 14.26
N THR A 272 3.91 -19.65 14.87
CA THR A 272 3.49 -18.56 15.74
C THR A 272 3.08 -19.08 17.11
N LYS A 273 3.21 -18.27 18.15
CA LYS A 273 2.65 -18.61 19.46
C LYS A 273 1.16 -18.24 19.48
N LYS A 274 0.27 -19.18 19.12
CA LYS A 274 -1.20 -19.11 19.15
C LYS A 274 -1.77 -17.69 19.03
N GLY A 275 -2.15 -17.28 17.82
CA GLY A 275 -2.82 -16.01 17.54
C GLY A 275 -4.31 -16.17 17.32
N SER A 276 -5.05 -15.06 17.38
CA SER A 276 -6.49 -14.99 17.06
C SER A 276 -6.80 -15.35 15.59
N GLU A 277 -5.78 -15.35 14.76
CA GLU A 277 -5.83 -15.54 13.31
C GLU A 277 -6.24 -16.96 12.94
N ALA A 278 -5.77 -17.94 13.71
CA ALA A 278 -6.20 -19.33 13.57
C ALA A 278 -7.71 -19.53 13.80
N ALA A 279 -8.36 -18.63 14.55
CA ALA A 279 -9.80 -18.68 14.81
C ALA A 279 -10.65 -18.44 13.54
N ALA A 280 -10.20 -17.58 12.62
CA ALA A 280 -10.94 -17.34 11.37
C ALA A 280 -10.98 -18.59 10.49
N LEU A 281 -9.88 -19.35 10.42
CA LEU A 281 -9.83 -20.62 9.69
C LEU A 281 -10.74 -21.68 10.32
N GLU A 282 -10.76 -21.77 11.66
CA GLU A 282 -11.64 -22.70 12.39
C GLU A 282 -13.11 -22.35 12.21
N THR A 283 -13.47 -21.08 12.20
CA THR A 283 -14.84 -20.62 11.96
C THR A 283 -15.31 -21.07 10.57
N MET A 284 -14.49 -20.93 9.55
CA MET A 284 -14.78 -21.44 8.21
C MET A 284 -14.99 -22.97 8.23
N CYS A 285 -14.10 -23.71 8.91
CA CYS A 285 -14.24 -25.17 9.03
C CYS A 285 -15.58 -25.56 9.65
N ILE A 286 -16.03 -24.87 10.71
CA ILE A 286 -17.31 -25.12 11.38
C ILE A 286 -18.48 -24.94 10.40
N TYR A 287 -18.48 -23.88 9.59
CA TYR A 287 -19.55 -23.63 8.61
C TYR A 287 -19.56 -24.68 7.50
N LEU A 288 -18.38 -25.05 6.98
CA LEU A 288 -18.28 -26.10 5.97
C LEU A 288 -18.67 -27.48 6.52
N GLU A 289 -18.29 -27.83 7.74
CA GLU A 289 -18.71 -29.08 8.40
C GLU A 289 -20.22 -29.16 8.60
N ARG A 290 -20.87 -28.04 8.91
CA ARG A 290 -22.33 -27.97 8.97
C ARG A 290 -22.94 -28.28 7.59
N CYS A 291 -22.40 -27.67 6.53
CA CYS A 291 -22.84 -27.96 5.14
C CYS A 291 -22.58 -29.40 4.72
N ILE A 292 -21.52 -30.04 5.19
CA ILE A 292 -21.21 -31.44 4.93
C ILE A 292 -22.22 -32.37 5.64
N LYS A 293 -22.55 -32.03 6.89
CA LYS A 293 -23.48 -32.84 7.72
C LYS A 293 -24.91 -32.69 7.27
N SER A 294 -25.33 -31.50 6.90
CA SER A 294 -26.67 -31.10 6.52
C SER A 294 -26.63 -30.32 5.20
N PRO A 295 -26.66 -30.99 4.04
CA PRO A 295 -26.60 -30.32 2.73
C PRO A 295 -27.72 -29.33 2.48
N GLU A 296 -28.86 -29.51 3.12
CA GLU A 296 -30.00 -28.58 3.12
C GLU A 296 -29.66 -27.22 3.73
N ASP A 297 -28.64 -27.14 4.60
CA ASP A 297 -28.16 -25.90 5.22
C ASP A 297 -27.23 -25.08 4.30
N ILE A 298 -26.75 -25.64 3.19
CA ILE A 298 -25.79 -24.94 2.29
C ILE A 298 -26.31 -23.56 1.86
N PRO A 299 -27.59 -23.39 1.43
CA PRO A 299 -28.10 -22.07 1.06
C PRO A 299 -28.02 -21.05 2.20
N ILE A 300 -28.39 -21.45 3.40
CA ILE A 300 -28.44 -20.60 4.59
C ILE A 300 -27.02 -20.22 5.04
N MET A 301 -26.06 -21.15 4.91
CA MET A 301 -24.66 -20.94 5.28
C MET A 301 -23.87 -20.12 4.25
N ALA A 302 -24.39 -19.90 3.05
CA ALA A 302 -23.68 -19.21 1.98
C ALA A 302 -23.21 -17.81 2.38
N SER A 303 -24.05 -17.02 3.07
CA SER A 303 -23.68 -15.69 3.59
C SER A 303 -22.55 -15.79 4.62
N SER A 304 -22.63 -16.71 5.57
CA SER A 304 -21.59 -16.92 6.59
C SER A 304 -20.26 -17.37 5.98
N ILE A 305 -20.30 -18.20 4.95
CA ILE A 305 -19.11 -18.62 4.18
C ILE A 305 -18.50 -17.40 3.48
N LYS A 306 -19.29 -16.56 2.82
CA LYS A 306 -18.85 -15.32 2.18
C LYS A 306 -18.14 -14.37 3.17
N ASP A 307 -18.76 -14.16 4.33
CA ASP A 307 -18.21 -13.28 5.36
C ASP A 307 -16.89 -13.83 5.91
N SER A 308 -16.79 -15.15 6.08
CA SER A 308 -15.56 -15.81 6.48
C SER A 308 -14.47 -15.73 5.40
N ILE A 309 -14.82 -15.87 4.11
CA ILE A 309 -13.90 -15.63 2.99
C ILE A 309 -13.36 -14.20 3.05
N SER A 310 -14.22 -13.23 3.31
CA SER A 310 -13.84 -11.82 3.42
C SER A 310 -12.90 -11.58 4.58
N SER A 311 -13.18 -12.17 5.73
CA SER A 311 -12.33 -12.07 6.94
C SER A 311 -10.95 -12.70 6.73
N ILE A 312 -10.89 -13.91 6.15
CA ILE A 312 -9.63 -14.60 5.85
C ILE A 312 -8.81 -13.78 4.81
N SER A 313 -9.47 -13.27 3.78
CA SER A 313 -8.79 -12.46 2.74
C SER A 313 -8.25 -11.14 3.29
N ALA A 314 -8.96 -10.47 4.21
CA ALA A 314 -8.50 -9.25 4.86
C ALA A 314 -7.28 -9.56 5.74
N TRP A 315 -7.37 -10.60 6.56
CA TRP A 315 -6.27 -11.08 7.37
C TRP A 315 -5.03 -11.44 6.53
N MET A 316 -5.18 -12.22 5.46
CA MET A 316 -4.07 -12.57 4.56
C MET A 316 -3.38 -11.34 3.96
N ARG A 317 -4.15 -10.32 3.58
CA ARG A 317 -3.61 -9.07 3.05
C ARG A 317 -2.72 -8.37 4.09
N ASP A 318 -3.16 -8.32 5.33
CA ASP A 318 -2.44 -7.65 6.40
C ASP A 318 -1.14 -8.40 6.75
N TYR A 319 -1.14 -9.74 6.71
CA TYR A 319 0.02 -10.58 7.02
C TYR A 319 0.98 -10.85 5.83
N ARG A 320 0.59 -10.51 4.61
CA ARG A 320 1.54 -10.43 3.48
C ARG A 320 2.55 -9.31 3.63
N GLY A 321 2.22 -8.30 4.39
CA GLY A 321 3.16 -7.27 4.80
C GLY A 321 4.20 -7.84 5.75
N GLN A 322 5.43 -7.32 5.64
CA GLN A 322 6.57 -7.70 6.48
C GLN A 322 7.15 -6.45 7.16
N PRO A 323 6.34 -5.69 7.95
CA PRO A 323 6.77 -4.42 8.51
C PRO A 323 7.87 -4.65 9.55
N LEU A 324 8.93 -3.87 9.45
CA LEU A 324 10.04 -3.85 10.40
C LEU A 324 10.57 -2.44 10.51
N GLU A 325 10.93 -2.04 11.70
CA GLU A 325 11.59 -0.78 12.01
C GLU A 325 12.96 -1.07 12.61
N LEU A 326 13.97 -0.39 12.11
CA LEU A 326 15.33 -0.43 12.62
C LEU A 326 15.75 0.92 13.17
N ASP A 327 16.45 0.90 14.31
CA ASP A 327 17.10 2.04 14.93
C ASP A 327 18.60 2.06 14.51
N TYR A 328 19.33 1.00 14.82
CA TYR A 328 20.72 0.85 14.43
C TYR A 328 21.14 -0.61 14.32
N ILE A 329 22.33 -0.81 13.76
CA ILE A 329 22.97 -2.13 13.65
C ILE A 329 24.34 -2.02 14.32
N GLU A 330 24.69 -3.01 15.14
CA GLU A 330 26.01 -3.16 15.71
C GLU A 330 26.70 -4.38 15.10
N VAL A 331 28.01 -4.24 14.82
CA VAL A 331 28.86 -5.35 14.37
C VAL A 331 29.98 -5.52 15.38
N ALA A 332 30.17 -6.73 15.87
CA ALA A 332 31.10 -7.06 16.94
C ALA A 332 31.79 -8.41 16.72
N THR A 333 32.94 -8.61 17.35
CA THR A 333 33.58 -9.91 17.46
C THR A 333 33.00 -10.71 18.65
N CYS A 334 33.62 -11.77 19.07
CA CYS A 334 33.20 -12.51 20.27
C CYS A 334 33.61 -11.82 21.59
N HIS A 335 34.42 -10.77 21.53
CA HIS A 335 34.99 -10.10 22.70
C HIS A 335 34.16 -8.92 23.21
N GLU A 336 33.24 -8.38 22.38
CA GLU A 336 32.44 -7.22 22.73
C GLU A 336 31.00 -7.60 23.03
N ASP A 337 30.40 -6.89 23.98
CA ASP A 337 28.97 -6.93 24.26
C ASP A 337 28.24 -5.81 23.51
N PHE A 338 27.04 -6.12 23.04
CA PHE A 338 26.14 -5.15 22.41
C PHE A 338 25.50 -4.22 23.44
N ALA A 339 25.15 -3.02 22.99
CA ALA A 339 24.41 -2.06 23.82
C ALA A 339 23.06 -2.62 24.26
N SER A 340 22.64 -2.27 25.49
CA SER A 340 21.30 -2.66 25.97
C SER A 340 20.22 -1.89 25.18
N PRO A 341 19.18 -2.56 24.67
CA PRO A 341 18.05 -1.88 24.02
C PRO A 341 17.15 -1.16 25.01
N TYR A 342 17.29 -1.44 26.31
CA TYR A 342 16.43 -0.95 27.37
C TYR A 342 17.10 0.18 28.15
N GLY A 343 16.34 1.25 28.37
CA GLY A 343 16.75 2.35 29.23
C GLY A 343 16.53 2.05 30.71
N ASN A 344 17.04 2.93 31.55
CA ASN A 344 16.74 2.93 32.98
C ASN A 344 15.58 3.88 33.28
N PHE A 345 14.84 3.60 34.36
CA PHE A 345 13.68 4.38 34.77
C PHE A 345 13.97 5.89 34.95
N PHE A 346 15.14 6.24 35.49
CA PHE A 346 15.50 7.63 35.70
C PHE A 346 15.81 8.35 34.38
N GLY A 347 16.40 7.67 33.41
CA GLY A 347 16.63 8.21 32.08
C GLY A 347 15.32 8.50 31.34
N GLU A 348 14.36 7.57 31.37
CA GLU A 348 13.04 7.78 30.79
C GLU A 348 12.28 8.93 31.47
N LEU A 349 12.35 9.01 32.81
CA LEU A 349 11.72 10.09 33.56
C LEU A 349 12.33 11.45 33.21
N ALA A 350 13.66 11.54 33.13
CA ALA A 350 14.39 12.77 32.79
C ALA A 350 14.10 13.19 31.33
N PHE A 351 14.08 12.23 30.40
CA PHE A 351 13.73 12.47 29.01
C PHE A 351 12.29 12.98 28.86
N GLY A 352 11.32 12.32 29.50
CA GLY A 352 9.93 12.72 29.49
C GLY A 352 9.71 14.11 30.12
N PHE A 353 10.41 14.42 31.22
CA PHE A 353 10.35 15.74 31.85
C PHE A 353 10.93 16.84 30.92
N ASN A 354 12.07 16.59 30.30
CA ASN A 354 12.68 17.52 29.34
C ASN A 354 11.78 17.70 28.09
N ALA A 355 11.18 16.64 27.60
CA ALA A 355 10.21 16.70 26.50
C ALA A 355 8.97 17.52 26.87
N PHE A 356 8.45 17.32 28.10
CA PHE A 356 7.33 18.09 28.61
C PHE A 356 7.66 19.59 28.73
N ILE A 357 8.77 19.95 29.34
CA ILE A 357 9.20 21.35 29.43
C ILE A 357 9.45 21.92 28.05
N GLY A 358 10.15 21.20 27.17
CA GLY A 358 10.45 21.65 25.82
C GLY A 358 9.20 21.91 24.98
N SER A 359 8.12 21.17 25.21
CA SER A 359 6.85 21.39 24.51
C SER A 359 6.22 22.77 24.70
N PHE A 360 6.65 23.52 25.72
CA PHE A 360 6.21 24.91 25.93
C PHE A 360 7.04 25.94 25.18
N PHE A 361 8.25 25.56 24.74
CA PHE A 361 9.21 26.50 24.15
C PHE A 361 9.54 26.20 22.69
N GLU A 362 9.26 24.99 22.21
CA GLU A 362 9.54 24.57 20.85
C GLU A 362 8.25 24.50 20.02
N ASP A 363 8.27 25.10 18.85
CA ASP A 363 7.20 24.94 17.86
C ASP A 363 7.48 23.69 17.02
N TYR A 364 6.82 22.59 17.35
CA TYR A 364 6.96 21.31 16.66
C TYR A 364 6.41 21.29 15.23
N THR A 365 5.73 22.34 14.82
CA THR A 365 5.19 22.47 13.47
C THR A 365 6.18 23.11 12.52
N ASN A 366 7.12 23.92 13.04
CA ASN A 366 8.16 24.59 12.27
C ASN A 366 9.51 23.91 12.49
N LEU A 367 9.95 23.15 11.48
CA LEU A 367 11.27 22.51 11.44
C LEU A 367 12.36 23.41 10.83
N SER A 368 12.02 24.67 10.52
CA SER A 368 12.96 25.59 9.86
C SER A 368 14.10 25.99 10.78
N ASP A 369 15.29 25.85 10.26
CA ASP A 369 16.49 26.51 10.82
C ASP A 369 16.24 28.02 10.79
N SER A 370 16.60 28.76 11.83
CA SER A 370 16.32 30.19 11.99
C SER A 370 16.90 31.09 10.87
N SER A 371 17.71 30.51 9.98
CA SER A 371 18.34 31.19 8.83
C SER A 371 17.68 30.87 7.48
N ALA A 372 16.75 29.88 7.40
CA ALA A 372 16.12 29.48 6.15
C ALA A 372 14.80 30.22 5.89
N THR A 373 14.48 30.47 4.61
CA THR A 373 13.15 30.92 4.21
C THR A 373 12.18 29.75 4.36
N SER A 374 11.17 29.91 5.24
CA SER A 374 10.13 28.90 5.44
C SER A 374 8.99 29.10 4.46
N LEU A 375 8.58 28.04 3.76
CA LEU A 375 7.37 27.98 2.94
C LEU A 375 6.30 27.20 3.71
N ASP A 376 5.17 27.81 3.97
CA ASP A 376 4.01 27.12 4.58
C ASP A 376 3.22 26.38 3.52
N VAL A 377 3.18 25.06 3.63
CA VAL A 377 2.52 24.15 2.70
C VAL A 377 1.31 23.51 3.37
N TRP A 378 0.12 23.86 2.92
CA TRP A 378 -1.10 23.26 3.46
C TRP A 378 -1.53 22.05 2.63
N VAL A 379 -1.91 20.99 3.31
CA VAL A 379 -2.46 19.78 2.72
C VAL A 379 -3.84 19.47 3.30
N SER A 380 -4.80 19.17 2.43
CA SER A 380 -6.16 18.78 2.81
C SER A 380 -6.36 17.29 2.51
N LEU A 381 -5.80 16.45 3.36
CA LEU A 381 -5.79 14.99 3.24
C LEU A 381 -6.17 14.33 4.56
N ALA A 382 -6.33 13.01 4.56
CA ALA A 382 -6.37 12.25 5.81
C ALA A 382 -4.99 12.30 6.51
N ARG A 383 -4.98 12.13 7.83
CA ARG A 383 -3.79 12.34 8.66
C ARG A 383 -2.60 11.45 8.28
N ASP A 384 -2.87 10.21 7.95
CA ASP A 384 -1.88 9.23 7.48
C ASP A 384 -1.26 9.65 6.14
N GLN A 385 -2.08 10.10 5.19
CA GLN A 385 -1.64 10.60 3.88
C GLN A 385 -0.82 11.90 4.02
N ALA A 386 -1.27 12.84 4.87
CA ALA A 386 -0.53 14.06 5.15
C ALA A 386 0.85 13.78 5.76
N THR A 387 0.95 12.76 6.61
CA THR A 387 2.22 12.31 7.17
C THR A 387 3.17 11.79 6.08
N VAL A 388 2.68 11.05 5.09
CA VAL A 388 3.48 10.60 3.94
C VAL A 388 4.01 11.80 3.13
N VAL A 389 3.15 12.78 2.83
CA VAL A 389 3.56 14.00 2.12
C VAL A 389 4.62 14.76 2.91
N LYS A 390 4.41 14.93 4.22
CA LYS A 390 5.41 15.57 5.10
C LYS A 390 6.76 14.86 5.04
N ASN A 391 6.77 13.55 5.21
CA ASN A 391 7.99 12.76 5.17
C ASN A 391 8.70 12.85 3.81
N LEU A 392 7.94 12.87 2.70
CA LEU A 392 8.52 13.05 1.36
C LEU A 392 9.15 14.44 1.19
N VAL A 393 8.47 15.49 1.65
CA VAL A 393 9.01 16.86 1.61
C VAL A 393 10.28 16.95 2.45
N ASP A 394 10.26 16.43 3.67
CA ASP A 394 11.42 16.46 4.56
C ASP A 394 12.62 15.69 3.98
N ASN A 395 12.38 14.48 3.43
CA ASN A 395 13.44 13.62 2.91
C ASN A 395 13.93 13.99 1.49
N LYS A 396 13.13 14.68 0.68
CA LYS A 396 13.46 14.95 -0.73
C LYS A 396 13.68 16.43 -1.03
N PHE A 397 12.90 17.31 -0.43
CA PHE A 397 12.98 18.74 -0.67
C PHE A 397 13.88 19.41 0.39
N ASN A 398 13.53 19.28 1.66
CA ASN A 398 14.25 19.95 2.75
C ASN A 398 15.70 19.46 2.92
N SER A 399 15.99 18.20 2.58
CA SER A 399 17.33 17.61 2.64
C SER A 399 18.16 17.82 1.36
N ASN A 400 17.56 18.37 0.30
CA ASN A 400 18.26 18.54 -0.98
C ASN A 400 19.20 19.76 -0.93
N PRO A 401 20.51 19.59 -1.17
CA PRO A 401 21.47 20.70 -1.19
C PRO A 401 21.16 21.79 -2.21
N ASP A 402 20.48 21.45 -3.32
CA ASP A 402 20.11 22.40 -4.38
C ASP A 402 19.09 23.46 -3.90
N TYR A 403 18.35 23.16 -2.83
CA TYR A 403 17.35 24.05 -2.22
C TYR A 403 17.84 24.64 -0.89
N ASN A 404 19.13 24.64 -0.67
CA ASN A 404 19.74 25.15 0.56
C ASN A 404 19.28 26.59 0.86
N GLY A 405 18.80 26.82 2.08
CA GLY A 405 18.23 28.09 2.51
C GLY A 405 16.71 28.24 2.31
N THR A 406 16.02 27.24 1.74
CA THR A 406 14.57 27.19 1.66
C THR A 406 14.07 25.89 2.28
N GLN A 407 13.12 25.98 3.19
CA GLN A 407 12.50 24.82 3.84
C GLN A 407 10.97 24.90 3.70
N ALA A 408 10.34 23.77 3.44
CA ALA A 408 8.89 23.65 3.35
C ALA A 408 8.33 22.99 4.61
N SER A 409 7.40 23.66 5.28
CA SER A 409 6.67 23.14 6.44
C SER A 409 5.31 22.63 6.01
N VAL A 410 5.08 21.33 6.07
CA VAL A 410 3.80 20.70 5.67
C VAL A 410 2.85 20.65 6.85
N ASN A 411 1.73 21.35 6.71
CA ASN A 411 0.68 21.46 7.73
C ASN A 411 -0.61 20.82 7.23
N LEU A 412 -1.18 19.92 8.04
CA LEU A 412 -2.51 19.37 7.81
C LEU A 412 -3.56 20.39 8.25
N VAL A 413 -4.28 20.94 7.30
CA VAL A 413 -5.32 21.95 7.57
C VAL A 413 -6.66 21.47 7.03
N GLN A 414 -7.65 21.42 7.92
CA GLN A 414 -9.04 21.07 7.60
C GLN A 414 -9.92 22.28 7.32
N GLY A 415 -9.33 23.48 7.34
CA GLY A 415 -10.04 24.75 7.14
C GLY A 415 -10.08 25.21 5.69
N SER A 416 -10.85 26.27 5.45
CA SER A 416 -10.96 26.89 4.12
C SER A 416 -9.71 27.71 3.80
N VAL A 417 -9.00 27.33 2.75
CA VAL A 417 -7.85 28.08 2.21
C VAL A 417 -8.29 29.48 1.76
N LEU A 418 -9.49 29.61 1.17
CA LEU A 418 -10.04 30.91 0.72
C LEU A 418 -10.17 31.90 1.86
N GLU A 419 -10.79 31.50 2.95
CA GLU A 419 -11.04 32.38 4.10
C GLU A 419 -9.72 32.77 4.78
N ALA A 420 -8.79 31.84 4.92
CA ALA A 420 -7.48 32.10 5.47
C ALA A 420 -6.67 33.07 4.60
N THR A 421 -6.70 32.89 3.27
CA THR A 421 -6.00 33.78 2.32
C THR A 421 -6.60 35.18 2.32
N LEU A 422 -7.91 35.28 2.36
CA LEU A 422 -8.60 36.60 2.48
C LEU A 422 -8.29 37.29 3.82
N ALA A 423 -8.03 36.51 4.88
CA ALA A 423 -7.61 37.03 6.18
C ALA A 423 -6.09 37.35 6.25
N GLY A 424 -5.33 37.17 5.17
CA GLY A 424 -3.89 37.38 5.12
C GLY A 424 -3.08 36.32 5.92
N LYS A 425 -3.66 35.14 6.15
CA LYS A 425 -3.08 33.99 6.87
C LYS A 425 -3.10 32.71 6.03
N GLY A 426 -3.21 32.83 4.72
CA GLY A 426 -3.15 31.69 3.80
C GLY A 426 -1.71 31.16 3.65
N PRO A 427 -1.55 29.92 3.16
CA PRO A 427 -0.25 29.33 2.90
C PRO A 427 0.41 29.92 1.66
N GLU A 428 1.73 29.75 1.52
CA GLU A 428 2.43 30.00 0.26
C GLU A 428 2.10 28.94 -0.80
N ILE A 429 1.86 27.70 -0.36
CA ILE A 429 1.53 26.57 -1.25
C ILE A 429 0.35 25.80 -0.65
N ALA A 430 -0.65 25.50 -1.47
CA ALA A 430 -1.76 24.63 -1.10
C ALA A 430 -1.78 23.40 -2.02
N LEU A 431 -1.71 22.21 -1.44
CA LEU A 431 -1.71 20.94 -2.16
C LEU A 431 -3.05 20.19 -2.01
N PHE A 432 -3.40 19.40 -3.02
CA PHE A 432 -4.60 18.56 -3.04
C PHE A 432 -5.91 19.38 -2.97
N ILE A 433 -5.89 20.55 -3.59
CA ILE A 433 -7.09 21.37 -3.75
C ILE A 433 -7.77 20.99 -5.06
N GLY A 434 -8.96 20.40 -4.94
CA GLY A 434 -9.69 19.87 -6.09
C GLY A 434 -10.84 20.74 -6.58
N GLY A 435 -11.49 20.26 -7.63
CA GLY A 435 -12.67 20.85 -8.21
C GLY A 435 -12.42 22.20 -8.87
N ASP A 436 -13.40 23.10 -8.75
CA ASP A 436 -13.39 24.46 -9.27
C ASP A 436 -12.66 25.47 -8.36
N PHE A 437 -12.18 25.01 -7.21
CA PHE A 437 -11.60 25.87 -6.18
C PHE A 437 -10.37 26.68 -6.64
N PRO A 438 -9.40 26.09 -7.39
CA PRO A 438 -8.28 26.86 -7.94
C PRO A 438 -8.72 28.02 -8.83
N ILE A 439 -9.73 27.81 -9.66
CA ILE A 439 -10.27 28.86 -10.55
C ILE A 439 -11.02 29.94 -9.74
N GLN A 440 -11.74 29.54 -8.70
CA GLN A 440 -12.38 30.51 -7.81
C GLN A 440 -11.38 31.43 -7.10
N LEU A 441 -10.22 30.88 -6.69
CA LEU A 441 -9.11 31.64 -6.10
C LEU A 441 -8.44 32.55 -7.15
N ALA A 442 -8.19 32.02 -8.36
CA ALA A 442 -7.61 32.78 -9.48
C ALA A 442 -8.48 33.96 -9.86
N ALA A 443 -9.80 33.76 -10.02
CA ALA A 443 -10.77 34.83 -10.34
C ALA A 443 -10.81 35.94 -9.29
N ARG A 444 -10.35 35.69 -8.07
CA ARG A 444 -10.22 36.68 -6.99
C ARG A 444 -8.82 37.28 -6.89
N GLY A 445 -7.90 36.90 -7.78
CA GLY A 445 -6.53 37.39 -7.76
C GLY A 445 -5.70 36.88 -6.56
N LEU A 446 -6.08 35.75 -6.00
CA LEU A 446 -5.42 35.19 -4.81
C LEU A 446 -4.33 34.15 -5.13
N LEU A 447 -4.18 33.80 -6.41
CA LEU A 447 -3.16 32.87 -6.88
C LEU A 447 -2.16 33.55 -7.80
N VAL A 448 -0.97 33.02 -7.80
CA VAL A 448 0.13 33.43 -8.68
C VAL A 448 0.00 32.72 -10.02
N ASP A 449 0.16 33.41 -11.13
CA ASP A 449 0.21 32.81 -12.45
C ASP A 449 1.51 32.01 -12.60
N MET A 450 1.37 30.70 -12.80
CA MET A 450 2.50 29.77 -12.92
C MET A 450 3.34 30.00 -14.18
N THR A 451 2.80 30.62 -15.22
CA THR A 451 3.50 30.85 -16.49
C THR A 451 4.70 31.79 -16.34
N GLN A 452 4.76 32.57 -15.25
CA GLN A 452 5.90 33.48 -14.98
C GLN A 452 7.16 32.76 -14.48
N PHE A 453 7.07 31.50 -14.06
CA PHE A 453 8.21 30.75 -13.58
C PHE A 453 9.05 30.21 -14.76
N LYS A 454 10.37 30.33 -14.65
CA LYS A 454 11.33 29.99 -15.75
C LYS A 454 11.26 28.54 -16.21
N ASP A 455 10.93 27.62 -15.33
CA ASP A 455 10.86 26.19 -15.56
C ASP A 455 9.44 25.68 -15.81
N TYR A 456 8.47 26.58 -15.91
CA TYR A 456 7.07 26.25 -16.17
C TYR A 456 6.89 25.29 -17.36
N GLU A 457 7.48 25.61 -18.53
CA GLU A 457 7.38 24.77 -19.72
C GLU A 457 8.00 23.37 -19.56
N ALA A 458 9.08 23.26 -18.77
CA ALA A 458 9.73 21.99 -18.50
C ALA A 458 8.89 21.12 -17.55
N VAL A 459 8.25 21.77 -16.57
CA VAL A 459 7.39 21.09 -15.58
C VAL A 459 6.09 20.62 -16.24
N THR A 460 5.44 21.46 -17.05
CA THR A 460 4.15 21.14 -17.68
C THR A 460 4.23 19.99 -18.68
N LYS A 461 5.38 19.74 -19.28
CA LYS A 461 5.62 18.55 -20.14
C LYS A 461 5.42 17.20 -19.43
N ARG A 462 5.37 17.20 -18.08
CA ARG A 462 5.11 15.99 -17.28
C ARG A 462 3.64 15.61 -17.25
N PHE A 463 2.75 16.52 -17.62
CA PHE A 463 1.30 16.38 -17.53
C PHE A 463 0.68 16.24 -18.92
N ALA A 464 -0.43 15.51 -19.01
CA ALA A 464 -1.25 15.50 -20.20
C ALA A 464 -1.83 16.91 -20.44
N LYS A 465 -1.90 17.33 -21.70
CA LYS A 465 -2.40 18.66 -22.03
C LYS A 465 -3.80 18.93 -21.47
N ASP A 466 -4.66 17.93 -21.57
CA ASP A 466 -6.05 18.02 -21.11
C ASP A 466 -6.16 18.16 -19.58
N ALA A 467 -5.19 17.65 -18.83
CA ALA A 467 -5.14 17.79 -17.38
C ALA A 467 -4.85 19.23 -16.94
N MET A 468 -4.23 20.04 -17.79
CA MET A 468 -3.91 21.45 -17.49
C MET A 468 -5.10 22.38 -17.68
N THR A 469 -6.07 22.03 -18.52
CA THR A 469 -7.23 22.86 -18.87
C THR A 469 -8.03 23.34 -17.66
N LEU A 470 -8.13 22.52 -16.62
CA LEU A 470 -8.84 22.85 -15.37
C LEU A 470 -8.18 24.00 -14.57
N TYR A 471 -6.95 24.35 -14.88
CA TYR A 471 -6.18 25.39 -14.16
C TYR A 471 -5.97 26.64 -14.98
N GLU A 472 -6.46 26.67 -16.22
CA GLU A 472 -6.42 27.85 -17.09
C GLU A 472 -7.57 28.79 -16.76
N TYR A 473 -7.27 30.06 -16.57
CA TYR A 473 -8.26 31.10 -16.34
C TYR A 473 -7.95 32.33 -17.20
N ASN A 474 -8.96 32.80 -17.89
CA ASN A 474 -8.90 34.03 -18.69
C ASN A 474 -9.66 35.15 -17.96
N ASP A 475 -8.97 36.21 -17.60
CA ASP A 475 -9.53 37.37 -16.91
C ASP A 475 -10.14 38.43 -17.86
N GLY A 476 -10.17 38.11 -19.17
CA GLY A 476 -10.60 39.05 -20.23
C GLY A 476 -9.46 39.89 -20.81
N VAL A 477 -8.26 39.82 -20.23
CA VAL A 477 -7.05 40.53 -20.70
C VAL A 477 -5.97 39.53 -21.10
N SER A 478 -5.76 38.52 -20.28
CA SER A 478 -4.77 37.46 -20.49
C SER A 478 -5.27 36.12 -20.00
N THR A 479 -4.71 35.04 -20.54
CA THR A 479 -4.91 33.68 -20.03
C THR A 479 -3.70 33.29 -19.18
N GLY A 480 -3.94 32.97 -17.92
CA GLY A 480 -2.91 32.46 -16.99
C GLY A 480 -3.22 31.04 -16.54
N VAL A 481 -2.24 30.38 -15.96
CA VAL A 481 -2.34 29.03 -15.35
C VAL A 481 -2.10 29.13 -13.85
N TYR A 482 -3.07 28.70 -13.06
CA TYR A 482 -3.11 28.99 -11.62
C TYR A 482 -3.01 27.73 -10.74
N GLY A 483 -2.56 26.61 -11.31
CA GLY A 483 -2.34 25.38 -10.59
C GLY A 483 -1.66 24.32 -11.45
N LEU A 484 -1.26 23.23 -10.81
CA LEU A 484 -0.69 22.05 -11.47
C LEU A 484 -1.44 20.80 -10.98
N PRO A 485 -1.77 19.84 -11.85
CA PRO A 485 -2.44 18.61 -11.46
C PRO A 485 -1.52 17.72 -10.62
N VAL A 486 -2.03 17.19 -9.51
CA VAL A 486 -1.34 16.18 -8.71
C VAL A 486 -1.71 14.79 -9.20
N SER A 487 -2.97 14.58 -9.53
CA SER A 487 -3.52 13.31 -10.02
C SER A 487 -4.60 13.57 -11.06
N GLN A 488 -4.79 12.59 -11.92
CA GLN A 488 -5.89 12.57 -12.88
C GLN A 488 -6.66 11.26 -12.69
N THR A 489 -7.98 11.36 -12.62
CA THR A 489 -8.87 10.20 -12.49
C THR A 489 -9.81 10.14 -13.69
N PHE A 490 -10.19 8.96 -14.06
CA PHE A 490 -11.15 8.72 -15.13
C PHE A 490 -11.92 7.41 -14.85
N PRO A 491 -13.17 7.28 -15.33
CA PRO A 491 -13.92 6.05 -15.16
C PRO A 491 -13.31 4.93 -16.03
N MET A 492 -13.23 3.74 -15.44
CA MET A 492 -12.81 2.52 -16.13
C MET A 492 -13.80 1.39 -15.84
N LEU A 493 -13.99 0.53 -16.83
CA LEU A 493 -14.68 -0.72 -16.64
C LEU A 493 -13.71 -1.75 -16.06
N PHE A 494 -14.03 -2.24 -14.86
CA PHE A 494 -13.39 -3.42 -14.27
C PHE A 494 -14.30 -4.61 -14.48
N TYR A 495 -13.76 -5.74 -14.89
CA TYR A 495 -14.53 -6.95 -15.10
C TYR A 495 -13.76 -8.20 -14.65
N ARG A 496 -14.53 -9.23 -14.31
CA ARG A 496 -14.03 -10.53 -13.87
C ARG A 496 -14.01 -11.49 -15.06
N THR A 497 -12.84 -11.72 -15.63
CA THR A 497 -12.66 -12.64 -16.77
C THR A 497 -13.16 -14.04 -16.45
N ASP A 498 -12.83 -14.57 -15.27
CA ASP A 498 -13.23 -15.90 -14.82
C ASP A 498 -14.77 -16.07 -14.72
N VAL A 499 -15.47 -15.02 -14.31
CA VAL A 499 -16.95 -15.07 -14.20
C VAL A 499 -17.61 -14.91 -15.57
N LEU A 500 -17.09 -14.01 -16.41
CA LEU A 500 -17.61 -13.83 -17.77
C LEU A 500 -17.41 -15.09 -18.63
N GLU A 501 -16.26 -15.73 -18.55
CA GLU A 501 -15.98 -17.01 -19.22
C GLU A 501 -16.93 -18.13 -18.74
N GLU A 502 -17.19 -18.22 -17.42
CA GLU A 502 -18.16 -19.17 -16.87
C GLU A 502 -19.59 -18.95 -17.41
N LEU A 503 -19.91 -17.73 -17.80
CA LEU A 503 -21.19 -17.36 -18.43
C LEU A 503 -21.19 -17.51 -19.94
N GLY A 504 -20.05 -17.83 -20.55
CA GLY A 504 -19.87 -18.01 -21.99
C GLY A 504 -19.53 -16.74 -22.77
N TYR A 505 -19.06 -15.69 -22.08
CA TYR A 505 -18.57 -14.46 -22.70
C TYR A 505 -17.05 -14.47 -22.78
N GLU A 506 -16.49 -14.38 -23.98
CA GLU A 506 -15.03 -14.31 -24.20
C GLU A 506 -14.46 -12.90 -23.98
N ASN A 507 -15.29 -11.88 -24.16
CA ASN A 507 -14.88 -10.49 -24.07
C ASN A 507 -15.85 -9.67 -23.21
N PRO A 508 -15.38 -8.61 -22.55
CA PRO A 508 -16.24 -7.65 -21.86
C PRO A 508 -17.09 -6.85 -22.86
N PRO A 509 -18.17 -6.21 -22.44
CA PRO A 509 -18.94 -5.33 -23.32
C PRO A 509 -18.14 -4.09 -23.67
N GLU A 510 -18.10 -3.73 -24.96
CA GLU A 510 -17.46 -2.52 -25.46
C GLU A 510 -18.44 -1.34 -25.58
N THR A 511 -19.74 -1.63 -25.56
CA THR A 511 -20.81 -0.62 -25.66
C THR A 511 -21.88 -0.83 -24.60
N TRP A 512 -22.64 0.21 -24.32
CA TRP A 512 -23.79 0.14 -23.41
C TRP A 512 -24.90 -0.77 -23.92
N ASP A 513 -25.06 -0.90 -25.23
CA ASP A 513 -26.02 -1.83 -25.83
C ASP A 513 -25.60 -3.29 -25.58
N GLN A 514 -24.31 -3.60 -25.79
CA GLN A 514 -23.78 -4.93 -25.47
C GLN A 514 -23.92 -5.25 -23.98
N LEU A 515 -23.66 -4.27 -23.09
CA LEU A 515 -23.91 -4.46 -21.66
C LEU A 515 -25.39 -4.76 -21.39
N THR A 516 -26.29 -4.00 -22.01
CA THR A 516 -27.74 -4.20 -21.86
C THR A 516 -28.18 -5.59 -22.32
N ASP A 517 -27.59 -6.11 -23.41
CA ASP A 517 -27.85 -7.46 -23.92
C ASP A 517 -27.36 -8.56 -22.97
N MET A 518 -26.32 -8.30 -22.19
CA MET A 518 -25.80 -9.23 -21.18
C MET A 518 -26.64 -9.28 -19.90
N LEU A 519 -27.34 -8.19 -19.54
CA LEU A 519 -28.09 -8.07 -18.29
C LEU A 519 -29.08 -9.22 -18.00
N PRO A 520 -29.88 -9.70 -18.97
CA PRO A 520 -30.80 -10.83 -18.71
C PRO A 520 -30.05 -12.10 -18.29
N THR A 521 -28.84 -12.33 -18.80
CA THR A 521 -28.04 -13.51 -18.44
C THR A 521 -27.46 -13.35 -17.04
N LEU A 522 -26.92 -12.17 -16.73
CA LEU A 522 -26.40 -11.85 -15.41
C LEU A 522 -27.50 -11.95 -14.34
N GLN A 523 -28.60 -11.25 -14.53
CA GLN A 523 -29.70 -11.18 -13.56
C GLN A 523 -30.38 -12.53 -13.32
N ARG A 524 -30.49 -13.40 -14.36
CA ARG A 524 -30.97 -14.76 -14.20
C ARG A 524 -30.10 -15.59 -13.25
N LYS A 525 -28.85 -15.21 -13.10
CA LYS A 525 -27.86 -15.85 -12.22
C LYS A 525 -27.62 -15.07 -10.93
N TYR A 526 -28.47 -14.08 -10.65
CA TYR A 526 -28.35 -13.19 -9.49
C TYR A 526 -27.03 -12.42 -9.45
N LEU A 527 -26.49 -12.08 -10.62
CA LEU A 527 -25.32 -11.24 -10.80
C LEU A 527 -25.76 -9.86 -11.27
N ASP A 528 -25.06 -8.83 -10.83
CA ASP A 528 -25.40 -7.44 -11.11
C ASP A 528 -24.25 -6.70 -11.78
N VAL A 529 -24.56 -5.48 -12.23
CA VAL A 529 -23.57 -4.52 -12.74
C VAL A 529 -23.45 -3.36 -11.77
N GLY A 530 -22.23 -3.03 -11.39
CA GLY A 530 -21.94 -1.92 -10.49
C GLY A 530 -21.80 -0.60 -11.24
N LEU A 531 -22.86 0.19 -11.32
CA LEU A 531 -22.81 1.58 -11.77
C LEU A 531 -23.16 2.48 -10.58
N ILE A 532 -22.15 3.21 -10.08
CA ILE A 532 -22.29 3.99 -8.85
C ILE A 532 -23.24 5.17 -9.08
N LEU A 533 -24.28 5.24 -8.24
CA LEU A 533 -25.14 6.41 -8.10
C LEU A 533 -24.74 7.16 -6.81
N PRO A 534 -24.23 8.39 -6.85
CA PRO A 534 -23.81 9.07 -5.63
C PRO A 534 -24.98 9.48 -4.78
N GLN A 535 -24.78 9.32 -3.51
CA GLN A 535 -25.72 9.78 -2.49
C GLN A 535 -25.39 11.18 -1.97
N ASN A 536 -24.14 11.61 -2.08
CA ASN A 536 -23.68 12.91 -1.62
C ASN A 536 -22.78 13.54 -2.69
N VAL A 537 -23.17 14.73 -3.15
CA VAL A 537 -22.35 15.56 -4.03
C VAL A 537 -21.21 16.15 -3.21
N SER A 538 -20.13 15.38 -3.05
CA SER A 538 -18.87 15.89 -2.51
C SER A 538 -17.97 16.29 -3.68
N SER A 539 -17.46 17.50 -3.64
CA SER A 539 -16.79 18.18 -4.75
C SER A 539 -15.50 17.56 -5.27
N ASN A 540 -15.01 16.47 -4.68
CA ASN A 540 -13.65 15.95 -4.95
C ASN A 540 -13.59 14.49 -5.43
N THR A 541 -14.71 13.81 -5.59
CA THR A 541 -14.76 12.45 -6.12
C THR A 541 -15.51 12.41 -7.43
N PHE A 542 -15.10 11.52 -8.32
CA PHE A 542 -15.87 11.18 -9.51
C PHE A 542 -17.19 10.54 -9.06
N ASP A 543 -18.17 11.37 -8.83
CA ASP A 543 -19.48 10.96 -8.35
C ASP A 543 -20.48 10.85 -9.51
N SER A 544 -21.71 10.47 -9.27
CA SER A 544 -22.68 10.12 -10.29
C SER A 544 -23.26 11.29 -11.06
N GLY A 545 -23.13 12.51 -10.56
CA GLY A 545 -23.35 13.67 -11.41
C GLY A 545 -22.46 13.58 -12.64
N ASN A 546 -21.26 13.05 -12.44
CA ASN A 546 -20.31 12.77 -13.49
C ASN A 546 -20.68 11.56 -14.37
N THR A 547 -21.44 10.57 -13.89
CA THR A 547 -21.90 9.44 -14.72
C THR A 547 -22.79 9.92 -15.86
N PHE A 548 -23.73 10.83 -15.60
CA PHE A 548 -24.54 11.41 -16.65
C PHE A 548 -23.71 12.22 -17.64
N ILE A 549 -22.77 13.04 -17.14
CA ILE A 549 -21.83 13.81 -17.95
C ILE A 549 -20.94 12.89 -18.79
N MET A 550 -20.44 11.80 -18.20
CA MET A 550 -19.66 10.78 -18.92
C MET A 550 -20.46 10.21 -20.11
N LEU A 551 -21.70 9.82 -19.86
CA LEU A 551 -22.56 9.30 -20.92
C LEU A 551 -22.88 10.34 -22.00
N MET A 552 -23.04 11.63 -21.64
CA MET A 552 -23.18 12.71 -22.59
C MET A 552 -21.94 12.87 -23.49
N LEU A 553 -20.76 12.95 -22.87
CA LEU A 553 -19.51 13.10 -23.60
C LEU A 553 -19.22 11.94 -24.55
N GLN A 554 -19.65 10.73 -24.20
CA GLN A 554 -19.56 9.53 -25.06
C GLN A 554 -20.40 9.64 -26.33
N THR A 555 -21.40 10.51 -26.39
CA THR A 555 -22.14 10.81 -27.63
C THR A 555 -21.35 11.72 -28.57
N GLY A 556 -20.24 12.28 -28.14
CA GLY A 556 -19.48 13.30 -28.87
C GLY A 556 -20.03 14.72 -28.70
N GLN A 557 -20.98 14.92 -27.79
CA GLN A 557 -21.58 16.23 -27.54
C GLN A 557 -20.93 16.90 -26.31
N ASP A 558 -20.52 18.17 -26.47
CA ASP A 558 -20.03 18.97 -25.37
C ASP A 558 -21.15 19.33 -24.38
N ILE A 559 -20.79 19.55 -23.12
CA ILE A 559 -21.71 19.94 -22.05
C ILE A 559 -22.22 21.36 -22.28
N TYR A 560 -21.34 22.26 -22.72
CA TYR A 560 -21.65 23.65 -22.98
C TYR A 560 -21.87 23.89 -24.48
N ASN A 561 -22.80 24.80 -24.78
CA ASN A 561 -23.03 25.20 -26.16
C ASN A 561 -21.90 26.11 -26.66
N GLU A 562 -21.54 26.01 -27.94
CA GLU A 562 -20.56 26.91 -28.57
C GLU A 562 -20.87 28.39 -28.40
N ASP A 563 -22.13 28.75 -28.28
CA ASP A 563 -22.59 30.14 -28.02
C ASP A 563 -22.00 30.72 -26.71
N LEU A 564 -21.65 29.86 -25.73
CA LEU A 564 -20.97 30.27 -24.50
C LEU A 564 -19.62 30.92 -24.79
N TYR A 565 -18.88 30.39 -25.76
CA TYR A 565 -17.50 30.79 -26.06
C TYR A 565 -17.43 31.88 -27.12
N THR A 566 -18.46 32.01 -27.97
CA THR A 566 -18.48 32.91 -29.12
C THR A 566 -19.27 34.20 -28.87
N THR A 567 -20.07 34.25 -27.82
CA THR A 567 -20.93 35.36 -27.52
C THR A 567 -20.21 36.46 -26.71
N ASP A 568 -20.20 37.68 -27.20
CA ASP A 568 -19.72 38.84 -26.43
C ASP A 568 -20.81 39.34 -25.46
N TYR A 569 -20.78 38.78 -24.26
CA TYR A 569 -21.73 39.07 -23.19
C TYR A 569 -21.67 40.53 -22.70
N ASN A 570 -20.54 41.22 -22.90
CA ASN A 570 -20.36 42.60 -22.48
C ASN A 570 -21.17 43.57 -23.35
N SER A 571 -21.44 43.19 -24.60
CA SER A 571 -22.24 43.95 -25.54
C SER A 571 -23.74 43.64 -25.47
N MET A 572 -24.16 42.59 -24.77
CA MET A 572 -25.54 42.12 -24.71
C MET A 572 -26.36 42.86 -23.63
N LYS A 573 -27.63 43.12 -23.93
CA LYS A 573 -28.58 43.56 -22.90
C LYS A 573 -28.92 42.40 -21.98
N THR A 574 -29.14 42.71 -20.70
CA THR A 574 -29.48 41.68 -19.67
C THR A 574 -30.70 40.81 -20.05
N THR A 575 -31.62 41.36 -20.88
CA THR A 575 -32.79 40.63 -21.40
C THR A 575 -32.40 39.59 -22.45
N ASP A 576 -31.35 39.81 -23.20
CA ASP A 576 -30.92 38.95 -24.31
C ASP A 576 -30.05 37.81 -23.78
N ILE A 577 -29.25 38.02 -22.72
CA ILE A 577 -28.46 37.01 -22.04
C ILE A 577 -29.35 35.87 -21.49
N LYS A 578 -30.55 36.20 -21.03
CA LYS A 578 -31.50 35.17 -20.51
C LYS A 578 -32.01 34.20 -21.56
N ASN A 579 -31.84 34.52 -22.84
CA ASN A 579 -32.32 33.69 -23.96
C ASN A 579 -31.20 32.90 -24.63
N VAL A 580 -29.96 33.08 -24.18
CA VAL A 580 -28.82 32.30 -24.70
C VAL A 580 -28.82 30.89 -24.09
N ASN A 581 -28.82 29.90 -24.93
CA ASN A 581 -28.70 28.51 -24.48
C ASN A 581 -27.22 28.22 -24.17
N LEU A 582 -26.86 28.19 -22.89
CA LEU A 582 -25.48 28.04 -22.44
C LEU A 582 -25.06 26.58 -22.34
N THR A 583 -26.00 25.62 -22.36
CA THR A 583 -25.71 24.20 -22.15
C THR A 583 -26.46 23.33 -23.14
N ASN A 584 -25.93 22.15 -23.40
CA ASN A 584 -26.52 21.15 -24.28
C ASN A 584 -27.43 20.14 -23.56
N PHE A 585 -27.84 20.41 -22.32
CA PHE A 585 -28.68 19.49 -21.54
C PHE A 585 -30.08 19.24 -22.10
N MET A 586 -30.58 20.11 -22.95
CA MET A 586 -31.92 20.03 -23.54
C MET A 586 -31.90 19.53 -25.00
N THR A 587 -30.79 19.04 -25.49
CA THR A 587 -30.69 18.43 -26.82
C THR A 587 -31.34 17.05 -26.84
N GLN A 588 -31.68 16.53 -28.02
CA GLN A 588 -32.22 15.18 -28.16
C GLN A 588 -31.27 14.12 -27.65
N ASP A 589 -29.95 14.28 -27.88
CA ASP A 589 -28.94 13.36 -27.40
C ASP A 589 -28.86 13.36 -25.87
N SER A 590 -28.89 14.50 -25.24
CA SER A 590 -28.91 14.60 -23.78
C SER A 590 -30.15 13.98 -23.14
N ILE A 591 -31.31 14.16 -23.75
CA ILE A 591 -32.57 13.55 -23.30
C ILE A 591 -32.48 12.03 -23.43
N ARG A 592 -31.97 11.52 -24.57
CA ARG A 592 -31.78 10.08 -24.80
C ARG A 592 -30.82 9.48 -23.78
N VAL A 593 -29.70 10.15 -23.50
CA VAL A 593 -28.72 9.74 -22.49
C VAL A 593 -29.34 9.72 -21.10
N PHE A 594 -30.12 10.74 -20.74
CA PHE A 594 -30.83 10.78 -19.47
C PHE A 594 -31.83 9.64 -19.32
N GLU A 595 -32.59 9.33 -20.38
CA GLU A 595 -33.48 8.19 -20.41
C GLU A 595 -32.72 6.86 -20.27
N GLN A 596 -31.58 6.69 -20.95
CA GLN A 596 -30.73 5.51 -20.83
C GLN A 596 -30.21 5.35 -19.40
N TRP A 597 -29.67 6.42 -18.83
CA TRP A 597 -29.15 6.41 -17.47
C TRP A 597 -30.23 6.04 -16.44
N THR A 598 -31.40 6.65 -16.55
CA THR A 598 -32.52 6.34 -15.64
C THR A 598 -33.05 4.91 -15.81
N LYS A 599 -33.02 4.35 -17.02
CA LYS A 599 -33.44 2.97 -17.31
C LYS A 599 -32.56 1.93 -16.58
N PHE A 600 -31.29 2.19 -16.36
CA PHE A 600 -30.45 1.29 -15.59
C PHE A 600 -31.02 1.01 -14.20
N TYR A 601 -31.60 2.00 -13.56
CA TYR A 601 -32.18 1.89 -12.21
C TYR A 601 -33.67 1.52 -12.22
N THR A 602 -34.44 2.04 -13.16
CA THR A 602 -35.90 1.88 -13.16
C THR A 602 -36.40 0.63 -13.90
N VAL A 603 -35.65 0.20 -14.92
CA VAL A 603 -36.02 -0.97 -15.77
C VAL A 603 -35.12 -2.15 -15.47
N PHE A 604 -33.81 -1.92 -15.39
CA PHE A 604 -32.82 -2.98 -15.19
C PHE A 604 -32.46 -3.22 -13.72
N SER A 605 -33.07 -2.45 -12.79
CA SER A 605 -32.95 -2.65 -11.34
C SER A 605 -31.54 -2.62 -10.80
N PHE A 606 -30.66 -1.78 -11.35
CA PHE A 606 -29.31 -1.58 -10.79
C PHE A 606 -29.42 -1.11 -9.35
N ASP A 607 -28.57 -1.63 -8.48
CA ASP A 607 -28.49 -1.20 -7.10
C ASP A 607 -28.01 0.25 -7.01
N GLN A 608 -28.75 1.06 -6.23
CA GLN A 608 -28.38 2.47 -6.00
C GLN A 608 -27.23 2.61 -5.02
N THR A 609 -27.08 1.64 -4.11
CA THR A 609 -26.01 1.61 -3.10
C THR A 609 -25.50 0.20 -2.94
N PHE A 610 -24.22 0.02 -2.98
CA PHE A 610 -23.56 -1.27 -2.81
C PHE A 610 -22.10 -1.10 -2.43
N ASP A 611 -21.53 -2.13 -1.80
CA ASP A 611 -20.09 -2.24 -1.61
C ASP A 611 -19.45 -2.81 -2.89
N ALA A 612 -19.03 -1.90 -3.78
CA ALA A 612 -18.44 -2.25 -5.07
C ALA A 612 -17.23 -3.17 -4.93
N PHE A 613 -16.37 -2.90 -3.95
CA PHE A 613 -15.13 -3.66 -3.76
C PHE A 613 -15.42 -5.11 -3.34
N SER A 614 -16.25 -5.29 -2.32
CA SER A 614 -16.60 -6.63 -1.84
C SER A 614 -17.37 -7.44 -2.88
N ARG A 615 -18.36 -6.84 -3.55
CA ARG A 615 -19.17 -7.53 -4.56
C ARG A 615 -18.41 -7.87 -5.85
N PHE A 616 -17.49 -7.00 -6.26
CA PHE A 616 -16.56 -7.32 -7.35
C PHE A 616 -15.61 -8.46 -6.97
N ARG A 617 -15.04 -8.43 -5.77
CA ARG A 617 -14.11 -9.45 -5.28
C ARG A 617 -14.79 -10.83 -5.18
N THR A 618 -16.02 -10.91 -4.70
CA THR A 618 -16.78 -12.16 -4.62
C THR A 618 -17.32 -12.60 -5.98
N GLY A 619 -17.34 -11.71 -6.98
CA GLY A 619 -17.85 -11.96 -8.32
C GLY A 619 -19.38 -11.85 -8.43
N GLU A 620 -20.03 -11.17 -7.50
CA GLU A 620 -21.46 -10.83 -7.57
C GLU A 620 -21.74 -9.72 -8.58
N MET A 621 -20.74 -8.83 -8.77
CA MET A 621 -20.70 -7.80 -9.82
C MET A 621 -19.45 -8.02 -10.68
N PRO A 622 -19.57 -8.95 -11.66
CA PRO A 622 -18.40 -9.34 -12.46
C PRO A 622 -17.95 -8.31 -13.49
#